data_bfe32f79a67794d00a48d3b3331d38a3
#
_entry.id   bfe32f79a67794d00a48d3b3331d38a3
#
_cell.length_a   1.000
_cell.length_b   1.000
_cell.length_c   1.000
_cell.angle_alpha   90.00
_cell.angle_beta   90.00
_cell.angle_gamma   90.00
#
_symmetry.space_group_name_H-M   'P 1'
#
loop_
_entity.id
_entity.type
_entity.pdbx_description
1 polymer ?
#
loop_
_entity_poly.entity_id
_entity_poly.type
_entity_poly.pdbx_seq_one_letter_code
_entity_poly.pdbx_strand_id
1 'polypeptide(L)'
;MTYHHLSVLVHRQAEKYGDKIALKYRDYETAQWIPISWKEFSQTVRRTANAMVALGIEPQENIGIFSQNKPECLFTDFGAFANRAVTIPLYATSSPAQAQYIINDAQIRYLFVGEQFQYDAAFSVFGFCQSLQQLIIFDRAVVKDPRDMTSIYFDEFMAMDEELQHNAIVEERTAAASDDDLANILYTSGTTGEPKGVMLHHFNYREAFRIHDIRLPFMTDQDVSMNFLPLTHVFEKAWTYLCIHRGVQVCINLRPQDIQTTIKEIRPTLMCSVPRFWEKVYAGVQEKISQETGLRKAMMLDAIKVGRTHNIDYLRQGKTPPMMLHLKYKFYEKTIYALLKKTIGIENGNFFPTAGAAVPDEICEFVHSVGINMVVGYGLTESTATVSCFLNEGYEIGSVGTVMPDVEVKIGENNEILLRGKTITTGYYKKPEATAAAIDRNGWFHTGDAGYLKDSHLYLTERIKDLFKTSNGKYISPQALETKLAIDRYIDQIAVIADERKFVSALIVPVYGFVKDYAKEKGIAYSNMDELLQHPKIQALFRARIDTLQQQFAHYEQVKRFTLLTEPFSMERGELTNTLKLKRSVVAKNYKELIDKMYEE
;
A
#
# COMPACT_ATOMS: atom_id res chain seq x y z
N MET A 1 -10.13 -10.37 24.07
CA MET A 1 -10.13 -8.89 23.91
C MET A 1 -11.54 -8.42 23.61
N THR A 2 -11.88 -7.17 23.98
CA THR A 2 -13.17 -6.58 23.62
C THR A 2 -13.02 -5.85 22.30
N TYR A 3 -13.84 -6.19 21.30
CA TYR A 3 -13.82 -5.55 19.98
C TYR A 3 -14.80 -4.37 20.00
N HIS A 4 -14.28 -3.19 20.34
CA HIS A 4 -15.09 -1.97 20.40
C HIS A 4 -15.53 -1.52 19.00
N HIS A 5 -16.72 -0.94 18.91
CA HIS A 5 -17.18 -0.24 17.73
C HIS A 5 -16.25 0.97 17.43
N LEU A 6 -16.02 1.31 16.15
CA LEU A 6 -15.09 2.40 15.80
C LEU A 6 -15.49 3.74 16.42
N SER A 7 -16.80 4.00 16.59
CA SER A 7 -17.30 5.24 17.20
C SER A 7 -16.82 5.50 18.64
N VAL A 8 -16.50 4.43 19.38
CA VAL A 8 -16.03 4.52 20.78
C VAL A 8 -14.60 4.07 20.95
N LEU A 9 -13.95 3.55 19.93
CA LEU A 9 -12.67 2.89 20.02
C LEU A 9 -11.59 3.78 20.65
N VAL A 10 -11.38 4.98 20.13
CA VAL A 10 -10.35 5.92 20.64
C VAL A 10 -10.64 6.32 22.09
N HIS A 11 -11.91 6.54 22.43
CA HIS A 11 -12.31 6.87 23.79
C HIS A 11 -12.01 5.72 24.77
N ARG A 12 -12.35 4.48 24.41
CA ARG A 12 -12.05 3.29 25.24
C ARG A 12 -10.56 3.05 25.40
N GLN A 13 -9.78 3.33 24.37
CA GLN A 13 -8.32 3.26 24.50
C GLN A 13 -7.75 4.36 25.38
N ALA A 14 -8.33 5.58 25.33
CA ALA A 14 -7.94 6.66 26.22
C ALA A 14 -8.25 6.37 27.70
N GLU A 15 -9.38 5.72 28.01
CA GLU A 15 -9.68 5.23 29.36
C GLU A 15 -8.62 4.24 29.86
N LYS A 16 -8.09 3.39 28.97
CA LYS A 16 -7.10 2.37 29.32
C LYS A 16 -5.67 2.91 29.42
N TYR A 17 -5.28 3.81 28.53
CA TYR A 17 -3.88 4.20 28.35
C TYR A 17 -3.54 5.63 28.79
N GLY A 18 -4.54 6.50 28.97
CA GLY A 18 -4.37 7.86 29.52
C GLY A 18 -3.32 8.69 28.78
N ASP A 19 -2.26 9.04 29.47
CA ASP A 19 -1.19 9.91 28.95
C ASP A 19 -0.11 9.15 28.13
N LYS A 20 -0.25 7.81 27.91
CA LYS A 20 0.62 7.07 26.98
C LYS A 20 0.46 7.64 25.59
N ILE A 21 1.55 7.69 24.81
CA ILE A 21 1.54 8.23 23.46
C ILE A 21 0.75 7.30 22.52
N ALA A 22 -0.23 7.87 21.83
CA ALA A 22 -1.04 7.20 20.80
C ALA A 22 -0.48 7.45 19.41
N LEU A 23 -0.21 8.73 19.11
CA LEU A 23 0.23 9.16 17.79
C LEU A 23 1.51 9.98 17.90
N LYS A 24 2.31 9.99 16.85
CA LYS A 24 3.37 10.98 16.63
C LYS A 24 3.35 11.43 15.17
N TYR A 25 3.66 12.69 14.92
CA TYR A 25 3.89 13.21 13.58
C TYR A 25 5.11 14.12 13.57
N ARG A 26 5.75 14.27 12.43
CA ARG A 26 6.94 15.10 12.30
C ARG A 26 6.54 16.55 12.00
N ASP A 27 6.95 17.48 12.84
CA ASP A 27 6.91 18.90 12.54
C ASP A 27 8.13 19.26 11.67
N TYR A 28 7.88 19.83 10.50
CA TYR A 28 8.93 20.14 9.53
C TYR A 28 9.62 21.49 9.79
N GLU A 29 9.04 22.37 10.60
CA GLU A 29 9.68 23.62 11.00
C GLU A 29 10.74 23.36 12.07
N THR A 30 10.41 22.56 13.05
CA THR A 30 11.30 22.23 14.17
C THR A 30 12.11 20.95 13.96
N ALA A 31 11.76 20.15 12.95
CA ALA A 31 12.28 18.81 12.70
C ALA A 31 12.10 17.83 13.89
N GLN A 32 11.11 18.09 14.75
CA GLN A 32 10.80 17.26 15.92
C GLN A 32 9.58 16.37 15.67
N TRP A 33 9.53 15.24 16.38
CA TRP A 33 8.35 14.39 16.43
C TRP A 33 7.43 14.85 17.57
N ILE A 34 6.28 15.39 17.20
CA ILE A 34 5.28 15.88 18.14
C ILE A 34 4.42 14.71 18.60
N PRO A 35 4.40 14.40 19.91
CA PRO A 35 3.57 13.34 20.47
C PRO A 35 2.14 13.82 20.72
N ILE A 36 1.18 12.88 20.59
CA ILE A 36 -0.21 13.05 20.98
C ILE A 36 -0.55 11.85 21.86
N SER A 37 -0.93 12.08 23.11
CA SER A 37 -1.36 11.04 24.03
C SER A 37 -2.74 10.47 23.66
N TRP A 38 -3.09 9.30 24.18
CA TRP A 38 -4.44 8.75 24.02
C TRP A 38 -5.52 9.68 24.54
N LYS A 39 -5.25 10.36 25.66
CA LYS A 39 -6.16 11.35 26.23
C LYS A 39 -6.37 12.54 25.30
N GLU A 40 -5.31 13.13 24.77
CA GLU A 40 -5.37 14.22 23.80
C GLU A 40 -6.04 13.80 22.51
N PHE A 41 -5.72 12.60 22.01
CA PHE A 41 -6.36 12.05 20.82
C PHE A 41 -7.88 11.93 21.02
N SER A 42 -8.32 11.35 22.14
CA SER A 42 -9.75 11.23 22.47
C SER A 42 -10.45 12.58 22.61
N GLN A 43 -9.79 13.55 23.26
CA GLN A 43 -10.33 14.91 23.41
C GLN A 43 -10.49 15.59 22.04
N THR A 44 -9.49 15.46 21.16
CA THR A 44 -9.53 16.04 19.82
C THR A 44 -10.62 15.38 18.97
N VAL A 45 -10.76 14.05 19.01
CA VAL A 45 -11.86 13.32 18.34
C VAL A 45 -13.22 13.81 18.83
N ARG A 46 -13.40 14.00 20.15
CA ARG A 46 -14.65 14.53 20.74
C ARG A 46 -14.97 15.93 20.24
N ARG A 47 -13.98 16.83 20.24
CA ARG A 47 -14.14 18.19 19.69
C ARG A 47 -14.49 18.17 18.21
N THR A 48 -13.81 17.33 17.43
CA THR A 48 -14.10 17.13 16.01
C THR A 48 -15.55 16.66 15.79
N ALA A 49 -16.01 15.69 16.61
CA ALA A 49 -17.38 15.19 16.52
C ALA A 49 -18.42 16.27 16.85
N ASN A 50 -18.18 17.09 17.89
CA ASN A 50 -19.06 18.19 18.25
C ASN A 50 -19.11 19.28 17.15
N ALA A 51 -17.95 19.66 16.60
CA ALA A 51 -17.86 20.60 15.49
C ALA A 51 -18.58 20.08 14.22
N MET A 52 -18.57 18.77 13.98
CA MET A 52 -19.34 18.15 12.90
C MET A 52 -20.85 18.29 13.09
N VAL A 53 -21.35 18.15 14.34
CA VAL A 53 -22.77 18.40 14.65
C VAL A 53 -23.12 19.88 14.45
N ALA A 54 -22.26 20.80 14.91
CA ALA A 54 -22.44 22.24 14.71
C ALA A 54 -22.45 22.62 13.22
N LEU A 55 -21.65 21.92 12.38
CA LEU A 55 -21.63 22.07 10.92
C LEU A 55 -22.90 21.49 10.25
N GLY A 56 -23.72 20.71 10.96
CA GLY A 56 -24.93 20.08 10.44
C GLY A 56 -24.69 18.78 9.69
N ILE A 57 -23.63 18.05 10.05
CA ILE A 57 -23.38 16.68 9.52
C ILE A 57 -24.36 15.71 10.20
N GLU A 58 -25.02 14.88 9.40
CA GLU A 58 -26.05 13.94 9.85
C GLU A 58 -25.52 12.47 9.83
N PRO A 59 -26.19 11.55 10.58
CA PRO A 59 -25.87 10.13 10.54
C PRO A 59 -25.94 9.56 9.11
N GLN A 60 -24.95 8.72 8.74
CA GLN A 60 -24.76 8.10 7.43
C GLN A 60 -24.59 9.14 6.28
N GLU A 61 -24.28 10.38 6.62
CA GLU A 61 -23.87 11.38 5.63
C GLU A 61 -22.41 11.15 5.21
N ASN A 62 -22.14 11.32 3.92
CA ASN A 62 -20.82 11.15 3.32
C ASN A 62 -20.00 12.44 3.45
N ILE A 63 -18.83 12.33 4.08
CA ILE A 63 -17.84 13.41 4.15
C ILE A 63 -16.53 12.97 3.48
N GLY A 64 -15.86 13.90 2.80
CA GLY A 64 -14.62 13.63 2.07
C GLY A 64 -13.38 14.00 2.86
N ILE A 65 -12.29 13.25 2.66
CA ILE A 65 -10.95 13.58 3.17
C ILE A 65 -9.97 13.53 2.01
N PHE A 66 -9.48 14.67 1.55
CA PHE A 66 -8.54 14.79 0.45
C PHE A 66 -7.20 15.32 0.98
N SER A 67 -6.36 14.42 1.47
CA SER A 67 -5.13 14.77 2.18
C SER A 67 -4.08 13.66 2.09
N GLN A 68 -2.82 14.04 2.28
CA GLN A 68 -1.76 13.13 2.69
C GLN A 68 -2.07 12.58 4.09
N ASN A 69 -1.23 11.64 4.54
CA ASN A 69 -1.31 11.16 5.91
C ASN A 69 -1.04 12.32 6.89
N LYS A 70 -2.04 12.63 7.71
CA LYS A 70 -1.95 13.64 8.78
C LYS A 70 -2.74 13.16 9.99
N PRO A 71 -2.43 13.61 11.23
CA PRO A 71 -3.24 13.29 12.41
C PRO A 71 -4.70 13.70 12.24
N GLU A 72 -4.94 14.84 11.56
CA GLU A 72 -6.27 15.38 11.28
C GLU A 72 -7.15 14.41 10.49
N CYS A 73 -6.55 13.55 9.65
CA CYS A 73 -7.30 12.50 8.96
C CYS A 73 -7.92 11.51 9.96
N LEU A 74 -7.17 11.13 11.00
CA LEU A 74 -7.67 10.23 12.05
C LEU A 74 -8.67 10.94 12.97
N PHE A 75 -8.46 12.22 13.29
CA PHE A 75 -9.43 13.00 14.07
C PHE A 75 -10.76 13.09 13.31
N THR A 76 -10.70 13.31 12.00
CA THR A 76 -11.88 13.37 11.12
C THR A 76 -12.55 12.01 11.00
N ASP A 77 -11.80 10.92 10.76
CA ASP A 77 -12.37 9.56 10.68
C ASP A 77 -13.13 9.21 11.98
N PHE A 78 -12.48 9.30 13.14
CA PHE A 78 -13.10 8.90 14.40
C PHE A 78 -14.17 9.89 14.90
N GLY A 79 -14.06 11.18 14.60
CA GLY A 79 -15.11 12.17 14.82
C GLY A 79 -16.36 11.88 13.99
N ALA A 80 -16.18 11.49 12.73
CA ALA A 80 -17.25 11.06 11.84
C ALA A 80 -17.93 9.77 12.37
N PHE A 81 -17.15 8.77 12.77
CA PHE A 81 -17.70 7.53 13.34
C PHE A 81 -18.51 7.76 14.61
N ALA A 82 -18.10 8.70 15.49
CA ALA A 82 -18.88 9.09 16.66
C ALA A 82 -20.24 9.70 16.29
N ASN A 83 -20.34 10.35 15.13
CA ASN A 83 -21.57 10.89 14.56
C ASN A 83 -22.30 9.91 13.63
N ARG A 84 -21.81 8.67 13.46
CA ARG A 84 -22.33 7.71 12.48
C ARG A 84 -22.23 8.20 11.04
N ALA A 85 -21.36 9.16 10.74
CA ALA A 85 -21.09 9.64 9.39
C ALA A 85 -20.08 8.73 8.68
N VAL A 86 -20.07 8.77 7.35
CA VAL A 86 -19.27 7.91 6.48
C VAL A 86 -18.10 8.70 5.92
N THR A 87 -16.88 8.21 6.05
CA THR A 87 -15.71 8.91 5.49
C THR A 87 -15.27 8.34 4.16
N ILE A 88 -14.97 9.24 3.23
CA ILE A 88 -14.56 8.94 1.86
C ILE A 88 -13.19 9.56 1.61
N PRO A 89 -12.11 8.78 1.76
CA PRO A 89 -10.78 9.29 1.51
C PRO A 89 -10.47 9.35 0.01
N LEU A 90 -9.97 10.49 -0.45
CA LEU A 90 -9.45 10.72 -1.79
C LEU A 90 -7.93 10.65 -1.75
N TYR A 91 -7.31 10.01 -2.75
CA TYR A 91 -5.85 9.99 -2.84
C TYR A 91 -5.29 11.40 -2.93
N ALA A 92 -4.27 11.68 -2.11
CA ALA A 92 -3.63 13.00 -2.06
C ALA A 92 -3.11 13.51 -3.42
N THR A 93 -2.89 12.60 -4.36
CA THR A 93 -2.42 12.85 -5.72
C THR A 93 -3.53 12.82 -6.76
N SER A 94 -4.81 12.74 -6.34
CA SER A 94 -5.94 12.75 -7.29
C SER A 94 -5.98 14.04 -8.09
N SER A 95 -6.20 13.90 -9.40
CA SER A 95 -6.41 15.07 -10.26
C SER A 95 -7.75 15.75 -9.95
N PRO A 96 -7.95 17.02 -10.35
CA PRO A 96 -9.23 17.70 -10.21
C PRO A 96 -10.40 16.90 -10.77
N ALA A 97 -10.24 16.27 -11.93
CA ALA A 97 -11.30 15.46 -12.56
C ALA A 97 -11.63 14.20 -11.74
N GLN A 98 -10.62 13.55 -11.13
CA GLN A 98 -10.84 12.41 -10.24
C GLN A 98 -11.54 12.84 -8.95
N ALA A 99 -11.13 13.97 -8.36
CA ALA A 99 -11.79 14.52 -7.18
C ALA A 99 -13.26 14.88 -7.49
N GLN A 100 -13.52 15.56 -8.59
CA GLN A 100 -14.88 15.91 -9.05
C GLN A 100 -15.76 14.67 -9.20
N TYR A 101 -15.24 13.61 -9.83
CA TYR A 101 -15.98 12.37 -10.00
C TYR A 101 -16.40 11.78 -8.64
N ILE A 102 -15.47 11.64 -7.70
CA ILE A 102 -15.74 11.05 -6.38
C ILE A 102 -16.71 11.92 -5.58
N ILE A 103 -16.52 13.25 -5.58
CA ILE A 103 -17.38 14.19 -4.87
C ILE A 103 -18.83 14.08 -5.37
N ASN A 104 -19.02 14.02 -6.68
CA ASN A 104 -20.36 13.94 -7.29
C ASN A 104 -20.99 12.55 -7.11
N ASP A 105 -20.24 11.45 -7.32
CA ASP A 105 -20.77 10.08 -7.18
C ASP A 105 -21.17 9.80 -5.72
N ALA A 106 -20.32 10.22 -4.77
CA ALA A 106 -20.58 10.07 -3.35
C ALA A 106 -21.46 11.16 -2.74
N GLN A 107 -21.77 12.23 -3.48
CA GLN A 107 -22.57 13.38 -2.99
C GLN A 107 -21.97 13.99 -1.71
N ILE A 108 -20.67 14.22 -1.71
CA ILE A 108 -19.95 14.82 -0.57
C ILE A 108 -20.39 16.28 -0.40
N ARG A 109 -20.84 16.65 0.81
CA ARG A 109 -21.18 18.03 1.18
C ARG A 109 -19.99 18.78 1.78
N TYR A 110 -19.19 18.12 2.59
CA TYR A 110 -18.06 18.69 3.30
C TYR A 110 -16.81 17.91 2.94
N LEU A 111 -15.77 18.62 2.47
CA LEU A 111 -14.51 18.03 2.06
C LEU A 111 -13.37 18.61 2.90
N PHE A 112 -12.74 17.76 3.71
CA PHE A 112 -11.54 18.09 4.45
C PHE A 112 -10.33 17.97 3.52
N VAL A 113 -9.55 19.06 3.37
CA VAL A 113 -8.43 19.13 2.42
C VAL A 113 -7.10 19.35 3.15
N GLY A 114 -6.04 18.68 2.69
CA GLY A 114 -4.75 18.65 3.34
C GLY A 114 -3.91 19.90 3.14
N GLU A 115 -3.19 19.95 2.03
CA GLU A 115 -2.22 20.99 1.68
C GLU A 115 -2.67 21.77 0.43
N GLN A 116 -1.82 22.71 -0.03
CA GLN A 116 -2.17 23.61 -1.14
C GLN A 116 -2.64 22.88 -2.39
N PHE A 117 -1.96 21.79 -2.78
CA PHE A 117 -2.34 21.02 -3.97
C PHE A 117 -3.77 20.48 -3.88
N GLN A 118 -4.17 19.90 -2.73
CA GLN A 118 -5.50 19.33 -2.54
C GLN A 118 -6.56 20.43 -2.48
N TYR A 119 -6.24 21.57 -1.85
CA TYR A 119 -7.11 22.73 -1.84
C TYR A 119 -7.33 23.26 -3.26
N ASP A 120 -6.28 23.51 -4.02
CA ASP A 120 -6.37 24.04 -5.39
C ASP A 120 -7.15 23.10 -6.30
N ALA A 121 -6.87 21.79 -6.20
CA ALA A 121 -7.59 20.77 -6.96
C ALA A 121 -9.09 20.74 -6.63
N ALA A 122 -9.44 20.76 -5.32
CA ALA A 122 -10.83 20.75 -4.86
C ALA A 122 -11.56 22.06 -5.21
N PHE A 123 -10.91 23.19 -5.00
CA PHE A 123 -11.50 24.50 -5.29
C PHE A 123 -11.73 24.71 -6.79
N SER A 124 -10.82 24.22 -7.64
CA SER A 124 -10.98 24.31 -9.10
C SER A 124 -12.24 23.62 -9.63
N VAL A 125 -12.75 22.61 -8.92
CA VAL A 125 -13.96 21.86 -9.29
C VAL A 125 -15.16 22.19 -8.40
N PHE A 126 -15.02 23.08 -7.44
CA PHE A 126 -16.06 23.41 -6.45
C PHE A 126 -17.39 23.79 -7.12
N GLY A 127 -17.37 24.67 -8.13
CA GLY A 127 -18.55 25.09 -8.87
C GLY A 127 -19.19 24.01 -9.77
N PHE A 128 -18.50 22.87 -9.97
CA PHE A 128 -18.99 21.74 -10.76
C PHE A 128 -19.49 20.58 -9.87
N CYS A 129 -19.42 20.73 -8.55
CA CYS A 129 -19.85 19.73 -7.57
C CYS A 129 -21.09 20.26 -6.83
N GLN A 130 -22.28 19.90 -7.31
CA GLN A 130 -23.56 20.45 -6.77
C GLN A 130 -23.79 20.14 -5.29
N SER A 131 -23.29 19.01 -4.80
CA SER A 131 -23.42 18.62 -3.39
C SER A 131 -22.44 19.35 -2.47
N LEU A 132 -21.28 19.75 -3.00
CA LEU A 132 -20.19 20.30 -2.19
C LEU A 132 -20.54 21.73 -1.71
N GLN A 133 -20.57 21.90 -0.39
CA GLN A 133 -20.94 23.15 0.26
C GLN A 133 -19.76 23.89 0.85
N GLN A 134 -18.76 23.15 1.38
CA GLN A 134 -17.64 23.77 2.06
C GLN A 134 -16.38 22.88 2.03
N LEU A 135 -15.21 23.54 1.95
CA LEU A 135 -13.91 22.94 2.21
C LEU A 135 -13.46 23.27 3.64
N ILE A 136 -12.92 22.28 4.34
CA ILE A 136 -12.29 22.45 5.65
C ILE A 136 -10.79 22.16 5.47
N ILE A 137 -9.94 23.15 5.70
CA ILE A 137 -8.52 23.12 5.32
C ILE A 137 -7.69 22.74 6.55
N PHE A 138 -6.97 21.62 6.50
CA PHE A 138 -6.14 21.15 7.61
C PHE A 138 -4.93 22.05 7.87
N ASP A 139 -4.27 22.51 6.82
CA ASP A 139 -3.02 23.23 6.93
C ASP A 139 -3.24 24.75 6.85
N ARG A 140 -2.87 25.46 7.92
CA ARG A 140 -2.93 26.94 7.97
C ARG A 140 -2.03 27.62 6.96
N ALA A 141 -1.00 26.92 6.44
CA ALA A 141 -0.14 27.45 5.40
C ALA A 141 -0.80 27.54 4.01
N VAL A 142 -1.95 26.91 3.83
CA VAL A 142 -2.73 26.99 2.58
C VAL A 142 -3.21 28.42 2.36
N VAL A 143 -2.89 28.98 1.20
CA VAL A 143 -3.37 30.29 0.76
C VAL A 143 -4.67 30.08 -0.02
N LYS A 144 -5.78 30.59 0.52
CA LYS A 144 -7.09 30.49 -0.15
C LYS A 144 -7.15 31.40 -1.40
N ASP A 145 -7.82 30.94 -2.43
CA ASP A 145 -8.17 31.76 -3.59
C ASP A 145 -9.00 32.98 -3.12
N PRO A 146 -8.71 34.21 -3.60
CA PRO A 146 -9.48 35.40 -3.21
C PRO A 146 -10.99 35.32 -3.46
N ARG A 147 -11.44 34.42 -4.34
CA ARG A 147 -12.86 34.17 -4.63
C ARG A 147 -13.51 33.19 -3.66
N ASP A 148 -12.72 32.51 -2.82
CA ASP A 148 -13.21 31.55 -1.86
C ASP A 148 -13.71 32.24 -0.59
N MET A 149 -15.04 32.36 -0.51
CA MET A 149 -15.74 32.99 0.63
C MET A 149 -16.31 31.98 1.61
N THR A 150 -16.19 30.67 1.34
CA THR A 150 -16.88 29.62 2.09
C THR A 150 -15.96 28.69 2.86
N SER A 151 -14.75 28.46 2.38
CA SER A 151 -13.83 27.53 3.04
C SER A 151 -13.30 28.10 4.36
N ILE A 152 -13.18 27.22 5.35
CA ILE A 152 -12.65 27.53 6.68
C ILE A 152 -11.42 26.67 6.99
N TYR A 153 -10.56 27.14 7.89
CA TYR A 153 -9.47 26.31 8.37
C TYR A 153 -9.94 25.37 9.50
N PHE A 154 -9.19 24.29 9.71
CA PHE A 154 -9.55 23.24 10.67
C PHE A 154 -9.66 23.75 12.11
N ASP A 155 -8.84 24.70 12.51
CA ASP A 155 -8.95 25.34 13.82
C ASP A 155 -10.21 26.22 13.95
N GLU A 156 -10.65 26.90 12.87
CA GLU A 156 -11.92 27.61 12.82
C GLU A 156 -13.11 26.63 12.89
N PHE A 157 -13.02 25.51 12.17
CA PHE A 157 -14.00 24.42 12.27
C PHE A 157 -14.06 23.87 13.72
N MET A 158 -12.91 23.61 14.35
CA MET A 158 -12.84 23.13 15.74
C MET A 158 -13.38 24.15 16.77
N ALA A 159 -13.37 25.44 16.45
CA ALA A 159 -13.91 26.52 17.27
C ALA A 159 -15.43 26.67 17.15
N MET A 160 -16.10 26.01 16.19
CA MET A 160 -17.56 26.09 16.01
C MET A 160 -18.33 25.55 17.21
N ASP A 161 -17.75 24.64 17.99
CA ASP A 161 -18.33 24.12 19.22
C ASP A 161 -17.26 23.89 20.31
N GLU A 162 -16.52 24.96 20.64
CA GLU A 162 -15.42 24.91 21.62
C GLU A 162 -15.91 24.49 23.02
N GLU A 163 -17.12 24.90 23.40
CA GLU A 163 -17.73 24.58 24.68
C GLU A 163 -18.44 23.21 24.71
N LEU A 164 -18.36 22.42 23.65
CA LEU A 164 -19.00 21.10 23.52
C LEU A 164 -20.52 21.10 23.77
N GLN A 165 -21.21 22.12 23.29
CA GLN A 165 -22.66 22.28 23.47
C GLN A 165 -23.48 21.16 22.80
N HIS A 166 -22.92 20.54 21.75
CA HIS A 166 -23.56 19.43 21.03
C HIS A 166 -23.20 18.05 21.58
N ASN A 167 -22.49 17.98 22.70
CA ASN A 167 -21.99 16.70 23.23
C ASN A 167 -23.10 15.67 23.50
N ALA A 168 -24.27 16.11 23.95
CA ALA A 168 -25.43 15.23 24.20
C ALA A 168 -25.89 14.55 22.88
N ILE A 169 -25.84 15.27 21.75
CA ILE A 169 -26.20 14.73 20.43
C ILE A 169 -25.14 13.70 19.99
N VAL A 170 -23.85 13.99 20.20
CA VAL A 170 -22.76 13.05 19.87
C VAL A 170 -22.90 11.77 20.70
N GLU A 171 -23.21 11.88 21.99
CA GLU A 171 -23.45 10.72 22.89
C GLU A 171 -24.65 9.89 22.43
N GLU A 172 -25.76 10.53 22.07
CA GLU A 172 -26.95 9.87 21.52
C GLU A 172 -26.62 9.11 20.22
N ARG A 173 -25.97 9.79 19.27
CA ARG A 173 -25.55 9.19 18.00
C ARG A 173 -24.59 8.01 18.21
N THR A 174 -23.62 8.16 19.10
CA THR A 174 -22.67 7.10 19.46
C THR A 174 -23.38 5.90 20.10
N ALA A 175 -24.36 6.14 20.99
CA ALA A 175 -25.14 5.07 21.60
C ALA A 175 -26.05 4.34 20.60
N ALA A 176 -26.51 5.02 19.57
CA ALA A 176 -27.33 4.46 18.48
C ALA A 176 -26.49 3.83 17.35
N ALA A 177 -25.14 3.87 17.44
CA ALA A 177 -24.27 3.33 16.38
C ALA A 177 -24.43 1.82 16.24
N SER A 178 -24.53 1.37 14.99
CA SER A 178 -24.73 -0.03 14.62
C SER A 178 -23.51 -0.56 13.86
N ASP A 179 -23.25 -1.85 14.03
CA ASP A 179 -22.26 -2.57 13.22
C ASP A 179 -22.59 -2.51 11.71
N ASP A 180 -23.89 -2.38 11.35
CA ASP A 180 -24.34 -2.25 9.97
C ASP A 180 -24.23 -0.83 9.42
N ASP A 181 -23.85 0.17 10.22
CA ASP A 181 -23.55 1.50 9.72
C ASP A 181 -22.32 1.43 8.77
N LEU A 182 -22.35 2.20 7.68
CA LEU A 182 -21.18 2.38 6.84
C LEU A 182 -20.11 3.18 7.63
N ALA A 183 -18.89 2.68 7.62
CA ALA A 183 -17.73 3.39 8.16
C ALA A 183 -17.02 4.18 7.07
N ASN A 184 -16.68 3.49 5.96
CA ASN A 184 -15.96 4.09 4.85
C ASN A 184 -16.53 3.67 3.50
N ILE A 185 -16.37 4.53 2.49
CA ILE A 185 -16.48 4.16 1.08
C ILE A 185 -15.13 4.42 0.44
N LEU A 186 -14.41 3.35 0.05
CA LEU A 186 -13.07 3.44 -0.51
C LEU A 186 -13.12 3.28 -2.03
N TYR A 187 -12.76 4.36 -2.77
CA TYR A 187 -12.76 4.32 -4.22
C TYR A 187 -11.54 3.60 -4.77
N THR A 188 -11.78 2.53 -5.53
CA THR A 188 -10.74 1.77 -6.22
C THR A 188 -10.70 2.14 -7.69
N SER A 189 -9.50 2.43 -8.22
CA SER A 189 -9.32 2.61 -9.66
C SER A 189 -9.34 1.23 -10.33
N GLY A 190 -10.46 0.86 -10.90
CA GLY A 190 -10.52 -0.31 -11.79
C GLY A 190 -9.55 -0.15 -12.97
N THR A 191 -8.96 -1.24 -13.45
CA THR A 191 -8.05 -1.23 -14.61
C THR A 191 -8.77 -0.85 -15.92
N THR A 192 -10.11 -0.88 -15.95
CA THR A 192 -10.91 -0.77 -17.17
C THR A 192 -12.10 0.18 -17.09
N GLY A 193 -12.21 1.07 -16.08
CA GLY A 193 -13.37 1.93 -15.96
C GLY A 193 -13.27 3.02 -14.90
N GLU A 194 -14.40 3.70 -14.65
CA GLU A 194 -14.53 4.68 -13.58
C GLU A 194 -14.29 4.04 -12.20
N PRO A 195 -13.73 4.77 -11.23
CA PRO A 195 -13.53 4.27 -9.88
C PRO A 195 -14.86 3.82 -9.24
N LYS A 196 -14.81 2.72 -8.49
CA LYS A 196 -15.96 2.18 -7.75
C LYS A 196 -15.75 2.37 -6.26
N GLY A 197 -16.75 2.88 -5.56
CA GLY A 197 -16.73 3.04 -4.12
C GLY A 197 -17.06 1.71 -3.41
N VAL A 198 -16.07 1.08 -2.80
CA VAL A 198 -16.25 -0.14 -2.00
C VAL A 198 -16.82 0.23 -0.65
N MET A 199 -17.98 -0.34 -0.29
CA MET A 199 -18.65 -0.10 0.98
C MET A 199 -18.05 -0.96 2.09
N LEU A 200 -17.53 -0.33 3.14
CA LEU A 200 -17.04 -1.00 4.33
C LEU A 200 -17.82 -0.54 5.56
N HIS A 201 -18.45 -1.49 6.22
CA HIS A 201 -19.22 -1.28 7.44
C HIS A 201 -18.35 -1.42 8.69
N HIS A 202 -18.84 -0.98 9.83
CA HIS A 202 -18.15 -1.14 11.10
C HIS A 202 -17.91 -2.61 11.45
N PHE A 203 -18.83 -3.53 11.13
CA PHE A 203 -18.64 -4.97 11.36
C PHE A 203 -17.45 -5.54 10.57
N ASN A 204 -17.17 -5.03 9.35
CA ASN A 204 -16.02 -5.49 8.57
C ASN A 204 -14.70 -5.24 9.30
N TYR A 205 -14.52 -4.03 9.86
CA TYR A 205 -13.32 -3.67 10.63
C TYR A 205 -13.22 -4.45 11.95
N ARG A 206 -14.33 -4.59 12.68
CA ARG A 206 -14.34 -5.35 13.94
C ARG A 206 -13.98 -6.83 13.72
N GLU A 207 -14.49 -7.42 12.64
CA GLU A 207 -14.12 -8.78 12.25
C GLU A 207 -12.65 -8.84 11.82
N ALA A 208 -12.16 -7.85 11.03
CA ALA A 208 -10.75 -7.76 10.70
C ALA A 208 -9.86 -7.70 11.95
N PHE A 209 -10.22 -6.93 12.98
CA PHE A 209 -9.49 -6.91 14.25
C PHE A 209 -9.45 -8.28 14.90
N ARG A 210 -10.59 -8.97 14.97
CA ARG A 210 -10.71 -10.28 15.61
C ARG A 210 -9.82 -11.33 14.93
N ILE A 211 -9.85 -11.42 13.61
CA ILE A 211 -9.05 -12.42 12.89
C ILE A 211 -7.55 -12.09 12.93
N HIS A 212 -7.18 -10.81 12.97
CA HIS A 212 -5.78 -10.41 13.14
C HIS A 212 -5.27 -10.63 14.56
N ASP A 213 -6.09 -10.45 15.59
CA ASP A 213 -5.71 -10.78 16.97
C ASP A 213 -5.37 -12.28 17.13
N ILE A 214 -6.09 -13.15 16.41
CA ILE A 214 -5.78 -14.59 16.36
C ILE A 214 -4.49 -14.85 15.58
N ARG A 215 -4.31 -14.19 14.42
CA ARG A 215 -3.20 -14.42 13.49
C ARG A 215 -1.88 -13.80 13.97
N LEU A 216 -1.92 -12.65 14.63
CA LEU A 216 -0.78 -11.85 15.05
C LEU A 216 -0.73 -11.67 16.58
N PRO A 217 -0.72 -12.76 17.37
CA PRO A 217 -0.78 -12.68 18.84
C PRO A 217 0.45 -12.01 19.45
N PHE A 218 1.55 -11.91 18.71
CA PHE A 218 2.80 -11.27 19.10
C PHE A 218 2.82 -9.74 18.91
N MET A 219 1.77 -9.17 18.32
CA MET A 219 1.57 -7.71 18.28
C MET A 219 1.07 -7.23 19.65
N THR A 220 1.74 -6.25 20.24
CA THR A 220 1.46 -5.75 21.59
C THR A 220 1.31 -4.24 21.62
N ASP A 221 0.83 -3.70 22.73
CA ASP A 221 0.73 -2.26 22.98
C ASP A 221 2.08 -1.57 23.26
N GLN A 222 3.18 -2.34 23.27
CA GLN A 222 4.54 -1.80 23.33
C GLN A 222 5.14 -1.56 21.95
N ASP A 223 4.46 -2.03 20.90
CA ASP A 223 4.91 -1.85 19.52
C ASP A 223 4.74 -0.40 19.06
N VAL A 224 5.55 -0.02 18.07
CA VAL A 224 5.52 1.27 17.40
C VAL A 224 5.37 1.03 15.90
N SER A 225 4.26 1.50 15.32
CA SER A 225 4.00 1.38 13.88
C SER A 225 4.35 2.67 13.15
N MET A 226 5.09 2.54 12.04
CA MET A 226 5.27 3.64 11.08
C MET A 226 4.16 3.56 10.02
N ASN A 227 3.36 4.62 9.94
CA ASN A 227 2.35 4.81 8.90
C ASN A 227 2.97 5.60 7.76
N PHE A 228 3.19 5.00 6.58
CA PHE A 228 3.74 5.70 5.42
C PHE A 228 3.05 5.39 4.10
N LEU A 229 2.33 4.28 3.99
CA LEU A 229 1.44 4.06 2.85
C LEU A 229 0.22 4.98 2.98
N PRO A 230 -0.47 5.32 1.88
CA PRO A 230 -1.61 6.23 1.95
C PRO A 230 -2.75 5.69 2.84
N LEU A 231 -3.24 6.50 3.79
CA LEU A 231 -4.45 6.21 4.58
C LEU A 231 -5.73 6.10 3.72
N THR A 232 -5.65 6.52 2.47
CA THR A 232 -6.71 6.32 1.48
C THR A 232 -6.79 4.89 0.97
N HIS A 233 -5.72 4.10 1.13
CA HIS A 233 -5.69 2.70 0.74
C HIS A 233 -6.08 1.80 1.91
N VAL A 234 -6.94 0.82 1.66
CA VAL A 234 -7.47 -0.09 2.69
C VAL A 234 -6.38 -0.75 3.53
N PHE A 235 -5.25 -1.12 2.94
CA PHE A 235 -4.17 -1.79 3.65
C PHE A 235 -3.61 -0.95 4.79
N GLU A 236 -3.25 0.32 4.55
CA GLU A 236 -2.76 1.21 5.61
C GLU A 236 -3.88 1.64 6.55
N LYS A 237 -5.10 1.92 6.02
CA LYS A 237 -6.24 2.34 6.83
C LYS A 237 -6.65 1.26 7.83
N ALA A 238 -6.89 0.05 7.38
CA ALA A 238 -7.28 -1.06 8.24
C ALA A 238 -6.16 -1.44 9.22
N TRP A 239 -4.89 -1.37 8.78
CA TRP A 239 -3.72 -1.56 9.63
C TRP A 239 -3.63 -0.50 10.74
N THR A 240 -3.78 0.78 10.39
CA THR A 240 -3.77 1.88 11.37
C THR A 240 -4.89 1.73 12.39
N TYR A 241 -6.09 1.34 11.96
CA TYR A 241 -7.21 1.08 12.89
C TYR A 241 -6.95 -0.13 13.79
N LEU A 242 -6.32 -1.20 13.27
CA LEU A 242 -5.86 -2.34 14.06
C LEU A 242 -4.81 -1.92 15.09
N CYS A 243 -3.84 -1.07 14.70
CA CYS A 243 -2.85 -0.51 15.64
C CYS A 243 -3.54 0.26 16.77
N ILE A 244 -4.51 1.09 16.44
CA ILE A 244 -5.32 1.84 17.42
C ILE A 244 -6.08 0.85 18.31
N HIS A 245 -6.72 -0.18 17.76
CA HIS A 245 -7.40 -1.23 18.54
C HIS A 245 -6.46 -1.95 19.51
N ARG A 246 -5.22 -2.21 19.12
CA ARG A 246 -4.21 -2.89 19.97
C ARG A 246 -3.50 -1.96 20.95
N GLY A 247 -3.72 -0.64 20.90
CA GLY A 247 -3.03 0.34 21.73
C GLY A 247 -1.58 0.60 21.32
N VAL A 248 -1.23 0.26 20.07
CA VAL A 248 0.07 0.50 19.43
C VAL A 248 0.24 1.98 19.14
N GLN A 249 1.43 2.54 19.40
CA GLN A 249 1.77 3.89 19.00
C GLN A 249 1.91 3.97 17.47
N VAL A 250 1.21 4.91 16.83
CA VAL A 250 1.29 5.16 15.39
C VAL A 250 2.10 6.41 15.11
N CYS A 251 3.19 6.28 14.35
CA CYS A 251 4.02 7.39 13.89
C CYS A 251 3.69 7.71 12.43
N ILE A 252 3.12 8.89 12.20
CA ILE A 252 2.59 9.29 10.89
C ILE A 252 3.70 9.96 10.09
N ASN A 253 4.08 9.35 8.97
CA ASN A 253 4.97 9.94 7.99
C ASN A 253 4.16 10.81 7.03
N LEU A 254 4.26 12.12 7.18
CA LEU A 254 3.45 13.08 6.41
C LEU A 254 3.85 13.14 4.93
N ARG A 255 5.11 12.89 4.61
CA ARG A 255 5.68 12.98 3.26
C ARG A 255 6.30 11.65 2.86
N PRO A 256 5.70 10.90 1.91
CA PRO A 256 6.18 9.58 1.51
C PRO A 256 7.66 9.53 1.09
N GLN A 257 8.17 10.60 0.47
CA GLN A 257 9.56 10.69 0.05
C GLN A 257 10.57 10.69 1.22
N ASP A 258 10.15 11.06 2.42
CA ASP A 258 11.01 11.18 3.60
C ASP A 258 11.20 9.85 4.35
N ILE A 259 10.56 8.76 3.90
CA ILE A 259 10.57 7.47 4.59
C ILE A 259 11.98 6.98 4.95
N GLN A 260 13.00 7.24 4.11
CA GLN A 260 14.36 6.83 4.39
C GLN A 260 14.99 7.54 5.60
N THR A 261 14.53 8.75 5.89
CA THR A 261 14.95 9.53 7.06
C THR A 261 14.09 9.19 8.27
N THR A 262 12.78 9.26 8.10
CA THR A 262 11.81 9.09 9.19
C THR A 262 11.82 7.70 9.80
N ILE A 263 12.06 6.64 9.01
CA ILE A 263 12.19 5.29 9.52
C ILE A 263 13.40 5.13 10.46
N LYS A 264 14.52 5.81 10.19
CA LYS A 264 15.72 5.81 11.04
C LYS A 264 15.54 6.63 12.32
N GLU A 265 14.70 7.66 12.27
CA GLU A 265 14.37 8.49 13.44
C GLU A 265 13.46 7.72 14.41
N ILE A 266 12.45 7.04 13.88
CA ILE A 266 11.42 6.31 14.68
C ILE A 266 11.88 4.91 15.07
N ARG A 267 12.56 4.18 14.18
CA ARG A 267 12.96 2.78 14.38
C ARG A 267 11.78 1.89 14.73
N PRO A 268 10.77 1.81 13.83
CA PRO A 268 9.51 1.15 14.12
C PRO A 268 9.71 -0.34 14.38
N THR A 269 8.84 -0.91 15.22
CA THR A 269 8.72 -2.35 15.40
C THR A 269 7.81 -2.98 14.35
N LEU A 270 6.87 -2.18 13.81
CA LEU A 270 5.86 -2.57 12.83
C LEU A 270 5.79 -1.55 11.71
N MET A 271 5.56 -1.99 10.49
CA MET A 271 5.31 -1.10 9.35
C MET A 271 4.69 -1.89 8.20
N CYS A 272 3.52 -1.46 7.74
CA CYS A 272 3.02 -1.93 6.45
C CYS A 272 3.96 -1.53 5.33
N SER A 273 4.20 -2.42 4.40
CA SER A 273 5.11 -2.19 3.28
C SER A 273 4.58 -2.81 1.99
N VAL A 274 5.14 -2.35 0.89
CA VAL A 274 4.92 -2.94 -0.44
C VAL A 274 6.21 -3.61 -0.92
N PRO A 275 6.16 -4.57 -1.85
CA PRO A 275 7.35 -5.29 -2.34
C PRO A 275 8.47 -4.35 -2.79
N ARG A 276 8.13 -3.21 -3.42
CA ARG A 276 9.09 -2.22 -3.90
C ARG A 276 10.02 -1.66 -2.81
N PHE A 277 9.55 -1.58 -1.57
CA PHE A 277 10.41 -1.18 -0.45
C PHE A 277 11.55 -2.20 -0.25
N TRP A 278 11.21 -3.48 -0.23
CA TRP A 278 12.18 -4.56 -0.01
C TRP A 278 13.08 -4.81 -1.23
N GLU A 279 12.59 -4.61 -2.44
CA GLU A 279 13.38 -4.61 -3.67
C GLU A 279 14.50 -3.57 -3.61
N LYS A 280 14.19 -2.34 -3.17
CA LYS A 280 15.19 -1.29 -2.97
C LYS A 280 16.21 -1.65 -1.90
N VAL A 281 15.78 -2.24 -0.80
CA VAL A 281 16.68 -2.75 0.26
C VAL A 281 17.61 -3.82 -0.32
N TYR A 282 17.06 -4.80 -1.03
CA TYR A 282 17.82 -5.87 -1.65
C TYR A 282 18.84 -5.33 -2.66
N ALA A 283 18.42 -4.46 -3.56
CA ALA A 283 19.29 -3.85 -4.56
C ALA A 283 20.46 -3.09 -3.91
N GLY A 284 20.19 -2.32 -2.85
CA GLY A 284 21.23 -1.60 -2.10
C GLY A 284 22.25 -2.55 -1.44
N VAL A 285 21.79 -3.70 -0.91
CA VAL A 285 22.68 -4.73 -0.34
C VAL A 285 23.52 -5.39 -1.44
N GLN A 286 22.91 -5.74 -2.58
CA GLN A 286 23.64 -6.34 -3.70
C GLN A 286 24.70 -5.38 -4.26
N GLU A 287 24.38 -4.10 -4.35
CA GLU A 287 25.33 -3.06 -4.73
C GLU A 287 26.50 -3.00 -3.75
N LYS A 288 26.22 -2.96 -2.44
CA LYS A 288 27.28 -2.94 -1.41
C LYS A 288 28.19 -4.16 -1.52
N ILE A 289 27.62 -5.36 -1.68
CA ILE A 289 28.38 -6.60 -1.89
C ILE A 289 29.26 -6.51 -3.15
N SER A 290 28.74 -5.91 -4.23
CA SER A 290 29.48 -5.78 -5.50
C SER A 290 30.71 -4.87 -5.38
N GLN A 291 30.61 -3.84 -4.52
CA GLN A 291 31.69 -2.88 -4.27
C GLN A 291 32.78 -3.43 -3.32
N GLU A 292 32.46 -4.44 -2.51
CA GLU A 292 33.41 -5.04 -1.59
C GLU A 292 34.29 -6.07 -2.28
N THR A 293 35.50 -6.32 -1.73
CA THR A 293 36.47 -7.29 -2.25
C THR A 293 37.03 -8.16 -1.11
N GLY A 294 37.73 -9.23 -1.46
CA GLY A 294 38.44 -10.07 -0.50
C GLY A 294 37.55 -10.65 0.61
N LEU A 295 38.06 -10.63 1.84
CA LEU A 295 37.41 -11.25 3.01
C LEU A 295 36.03 -10.63 3.33
N ARG A 296 35.88 -9.32 3.18
CA ARG A 296 34.61 -8.64 3.47
C ARG A 296 33.48 -9.14 2.57
N LYS A 297 33.73 -9.23 1.26
CA LYS A 297 32.76 -9.79 0.31
C LYS A 297 32.40 -11.24 0.65
N ALA A 298 33.41 -12.06 0.92
CA ALA A 298 33.21 -13.45 1.30
C ALA A 298 32.36 -13.58 2.57
N MET A 299 32.60 -12.75 3.60
CA MET A 299 31.81 -12.74 4.83
C MET A 299 30.35 -12.32 4.59
N MET A 300 30.07 -11.31 3.74
CA MET A 300 28.70 -10.88 3.43
C MET A 300 27.93 -11.99 2.70
N LEU A 301 28.55 -12.64 1.74
CA LEU A 301 27.94 -13.76 1.00
C LEU A 301 27.70 -14.97 1.90
N ASP A 302 28.68 -15.30 2.76
CA ASP A 302 28.54 -16.39 3.73
C ASP A 302 27.45 -16.09 4.78
N ALA A 303 27.33 -14.84 5.22
CA ALA A 303 26.24 -14.44 6.12
C ALA A 303 24.87 -14.73 5.48
N ILE A 304 24.62 -14.30 4.25
CA ILE A 304 23.35 -14.57 3.56
C ILE A 304 23.10 -16.08 3.47
N LYS A 305 24.11 -16.88 3.11
CA LYS A 305 24.00 -18.35 3.03
C LYS A 305 23.68 -18.97 4.40
N VAL A 306 24.38 -18.56 5.45
CA VAL A 306 24.16 -19.04 6.83
C VAL A 306 22.76 -18.68 7.30
N GLY A 307 22.32 -17.45 7.07
CA GLY A 307 20.98 -17.00 7.41
C GLY A 307 19.90 -17.76 6.66
N ARG A 308 20.07 -17.97 5.35
CA ARG A 308 19.15 -18.78 4.55
C ARG A 308 19.02 -20.19 5.14
N THR A 309 20.13 -20.88 5.34
CA THR A 309 20.10 -22.25 5.87
C THR A 309 19.46 -22.27 7.27
N HIS A 310 19.85 -21.36 8.16
CA HIS A 310 19.35 -21.33 9.54
C HIS A 310 17.83 -21.02 9.60
N ASN A 311 17.38 -19.95 8.92
CA ASN A 311 16.01 -19.45 9.07
C ASN A 311 15.03 -20.17 8.13
N ILE A 312 15.45 -20.48 6.89
CA ILE A 312 14.55 -21.04 5.87
C ILE A 312 14.58 -22.56 5.84
N ASP A 313 15.79 -23.18 5.85
CA ASP A 313 15.88 -24.64 5.74
C ASP A 313 15.59 -25.34 7.08
N TYR A 314 15.77 -24.65 8.23
CA TYR A 314 15.50 -25.19 9.55
C TYR A 314 14.31 -24.53 10.26
N LEU A 315 14.42 -23.27 10.72
CA LEU A 315 13.41 -22.66 11.61
C LEU A 315 12.04 -22.57 10.94
N ARG A 316 11.96 -22.14 9.69
CA ARG A 316 10.69 -22.09 8.94
C ARG A 316 9.97 -23.45 8.94
N GLN A 317 10.71 -24.54 8.89
CA GLN A 317 10.19 -25.90 8.87
C GLN A 317 9.97 -26.49 10.27
N GLY A 318 10.07 -25.68 11.33
CA GLY A 318 9.96 -26.15 12.72
C GLY A 318 11.12 -27.08 13.16
N LYS A 319 12.25 -27.08 12.43
CA LYS A 319 13.42 -27.89 12.73
C LYS A 319 14.44 -27.11 13.56
N THR A 320 15.11 -27.78 14.47
CA THR A 320 16.24 -27.19 15.25
C THR A 320 17.50 -27.16 14.40
N PRO A 321 18.12 -25.97 14.20
CA PRO A 321 19.39 -25.89 13.47
C PRO A 321 20.54 -26.58 14.24
N PRO A 322 21.53 -27.19 13.54
CA PRO A 322 22.74 -27.69 14.16
C PRO A 322 23.45 -26.61 14.99
N MET A 323 24.04 -27.00 16.14
CA MET A 323 24.67 -26.06 17.08
C MET A 323 25.69 -25.11 16.41
N MET A 324 26.57 -25.65 15.56
CA MET A 324 27.59 -24.86 14.86
C MET A 324 26.97 -23.85 13.90
N LEU A 325 25.90 -24.22 13.20
CA LEU A 325 25.14 -23.31 12.33
C LEU A 325 24.46 -22.20 13.15
N HIS A 326 23.86 -22.57 14.28
CA HIS A 326 23.22 -21.62 15.19
C HIS A 326 24.24 -20.61 15.77
N LEU A 327 25.41 -21.06 16.22
CA LEU A 327 26.47 -20.18 16.72
C LEU A 327 26.98 -19.22 15.64
N LYS A 328 27.17 -19.72 14.41
CA LYS A 328 27.58 -18.90 13.27
C LYS A 328 26.50 -17.88 12.89
N TYR A 329 25.23 -18.27 12.91
CA TYR A 329 24.10 -17.36 12.71
C TYR A 329 24.08 -16.26 13.78
N LYS A 330 24.23 -16.61 15.06
CA LYS A 330 24.26 -15.64 16.17
C LYS A 330 25.42 -14.65 16.06
N PHE A 331 26.56 -15.07 15.52
CA PHE A 331 27.66 -14.15 15.20
C PHE A 331 27.25 -13.13 14.12
N TYR A 332 26.65 -13.59 13.01
CA TYR A 332 26.20 -12.69 11.95
C TYR A 332 24.99 -11.83 12.37
N GLU A 333 24.12 -12.35 13.23
CA GLU A 333 23.00 -11.60 13.81
C GLU A 333 23.47 -10.36 14.56
N LYS A 334 24.54 -10.50 15.37
CA LYS A 334 25.11 -9.39 16.15
C LYS A 334 26.00 -8.45 15.32
N THR A 335 26.38 -8.83 14.13
CA THR A 335 27.33 -8.07 13.30
C THR A 335 26.69 -7.60 12.00
N ILE A 336 26.61 -8.44 10.99
CA ILE A 336 26.19 -8.07 9.64
C ILE A 336 24.68 -7.75 9.58
N TYR A 337 23.81 -8.60 10.16
CA TYR A 337 22.37 -8.35 10.10
C TYR A 337 21.96 -7.18 11.00
N ALA A 338 22.58 -7.02 12.19
CA ALA A 338 22.33 -5.85 13.03
C ALA A 338 22.71 -4.55 12.34
N LEU A 339 23.87 -4.52 11.64
CA LEU A 339 24.29 -3.36 10.86
C LEU A 339 23.31 -3.07 9.71
N LEU A 340 22.84 -4.09 8.99
CA LEU A 340 21.85 -3.95 7.92
C LEU A 340 20.55 -3.36 8.46
N LYS A 341 19.99 -3.97 9.52
CA LYS A 341 18.73 -3.50 10.14
C LYS A 341 18.84 -2.05 10.62
N LYS A 342 19.98 -1.69 11.24
CA LYS A 342 20.27 -0.31 11.67
C LYS A 342 20.40 0.65 10.49
N THR A 343 21.01 0.22 9.38
CA THR A 343 21.14 1.04 8.15
C THR A 343 19.79 1.37 7.54
N ILE A 344 18.85 0.42 7.59
CA ILE A 344 17.47 0.62 7.15
C ILE A 344 16.70 1.46 8.17
N GLY A 345 16.93 1.28 9.48
CA GLY A 345 16.20 1.89 10.59
C GLY A 345 15.12 0.96 11.17
N ILE A 346 15.32 -0.34 11.10
CA ILE A 346 14.38 -1.37 11.57
C ILE A 346 15.01 -2.33 12.58
N GLU A 347 16.04 -1.88 13.29
CA GLU A 347 16.73 -2.72 14.28
C GLU A 347 15.84 -3.21 15.43
N ASN A 348 14.74 -2.50 15.71
CA ASN A 348 13.75 -2.89 16.72
C ASN A 348 12.60 -3.72 16.14
N GLY A 349 12.67 -4.08 14.85
CA GLY A 349 11.59 -4.71 14.12
C GLY A 349 11.05 -5.99 14.75
N ASN A 350 9.73 -6.05 14.98
CA ASN A 350 8.99 -7.24 15.38
C ASN A 350 8.53 -8.00 14.11
N PHE A 351 7.73 -7.35 13.26
CA PHE A 351 7.34 -7.88 11.95
C PHE A 351 6.86 -6.78 10.99
N PHE A 352 6.88 -7.09 9.69
CA PHE A 352 6.58 -6.13 8.62
C PHE A 352 5.58 -6.74 7.63
N PRO A 353 4.27 -6.41 7.75
CA PRO A 353 3.28 -6.81 6.76
C PRO A 353 3.65 -6.27 5.38
N THR A 354 3.62 -7.15 4.37
CA THR A 354 3.96 -6.81 2.99
C THR A 354 2.90 -7.36 2.05
N ALA A 355 2.23 -6.47 1.31
CA ALA A 355 1.12 -6.81 0.41
C ALA A 355 0.98 -5.79 -0.73
N GLY A 356 -0.08 -5.93 -1.53
CA GLY A 356 -0.47 -4.99 -2.60
C GLY A 356 0.11 -5.31 -3.98
N ALA A 357 1.16 -6.11 -4.05
CA ALA A 357 1.71 -6.70 -5.28
C ALA A 357 2.40 -8.04 -4.95
N ALA A 358 2.75 -8.82 -5.96
CA ALA A 358 3.50 -10.05 -5.78
C ALA A 358 4.90 -9.75 -5.21
N VAL A 359 5.32 -10.52 -4.21
CA VAL A 359 6.67 -10.48 -3.65
C VAL A 359 7.53 -11.50 -4.39
N PRO A 360 8.64 -11.08 -5.05
CA PRO A 360 9.56 -12.04 -5.65
C PRO A 360 10.14 -13.00 -4.61
N ASP A 361 10.24 -14.29 -4.95
CA ASP A 361 10.75 -15.32 -4.03
C ASP A 361 12.15 -14.99 -3.52
N GLU A 362 13.04 -14.48 -4.38
CA GLU A 362 14.40 -14.09 -4.01
C GLU A 362 14.44 -12.97 -2.97
N ILE A 363 13.49 -12.04 -3.05
CA ILE A 363 13.36 -10.93 -2.09
C ILE A 363 12.86 -11.49 -0.75
N CYS A 364 11.83 -12.35 -0.79
CA CYS A 364 11.30 -13.01 0.39
C CYS A 364 12.38 -13.85 1.09
N GLU A 365 13.11 -14.69 0.34
CA GLU A 365 14.22 -15.48 0.85
C GLU A 365 15.31 -14.61 1.48
N PHE A 366 15.73 -13.53 0.80
CA PHE A 366 16.75 -12.63 1.30
C PHE A 366 16.33 -11.97 2.63
N VAL A 367 15.13 -11.42 2.69
CA VAL A 367 14.62 -10.69 3.87
C VAL A 367 14.55 -11.62 5.08
N HIS A 368 14.02 -12.82 4.91
CA HIS A 368 14.01 -13.84 5.97
C HIS A 368 15.41 -14.35 6.33
N SER A 369 16.32 -14.49 5.35
CA SER A 369 17.71 -14.92 5.61
C SER A 369 18.43 -13.97 6.54
N VAL A 370 18.23 -12.67 6.44
CA VAL A 370 18.85 -11.68 7.32
C VAL A 370 18.09 -11.45 8.64
N GLY A 371 17.12 -12.33 8.94
CA GLY A 371 16.35 -12.31 10.17
C GLY A 371 15.39 -11.14 10.30
N ILE A 372 14.82 -10.67 9.19
CA ILE A 372 13.70 -9.73 9.16
C ILE A 372 12.42 -10.53 8.99
N ASN A 373 11.47 -10.34 9.90
CA ASN A 373 10.18 -11.02 9.87
C ASN A 373 9.22 -10.30 8.93
N MET A 374 9.23 -10.67 7.64
CA MET A 374 8.31 -10.16 6.64
C MET A 374 7.07 -11.05 6.58
N VAL A 375 5.89 -10.48 6.86
CA VAL A 375 4.61 -11.18 6.80
C VAL A 375 3.94 -10.87 5.46
N VAL A 376 4.16 -11.74 4.47
CA VAL A 376 3.52 -11.61 3.17
C VAL A 376 2.03 -11.92 3.30
N GLY A 377 1.19 -11.07 2.70
CA GLY A 377 -0.25 -11.23 2.73
C GLY A 377 -0.92 -10.87 1.40
N TYR A 378 -2.16 -11.33 1.26
CA TYR A 378 -3.04 -11.01 0.15
C TYR A 378 -4.37 -10.48 0.66
N GLY A 379 -4.89 -9.51 -0.05
CA GLY A 379 -6.21 -8.96 0.18
C GLY A 379 -6.55 -7.86 -0.82
N LEU A 380 -7.78 -7.43 -0.73
CA LEU A 380 -8.43 -6.45 -1.60
C LEU A 380 -9.08 -5.37 -0.74
N THR A 381 -9.47 -4.27 -1.33
CA THR A 381 -10.34 -3.29 -0.67
C THR A 381 -11.65 -3.95 -0.26
N GLU A 382 -12.19 -4.80 -1.12
CA GLU A 382 -13.42 -5.55 -0.94
C GLU A 382 -13.34 -6.63 0.17
N SER A 383 -12.13 -6.96 0.67
CA SER A 383 -11.93 -7.91 1.78
C SER A 383 -11.42 -7.26 3.07
N THR A 384 -11.59 -5.95 3.21
CA THR A 384 -11.09 -5.18 4.38
C THR A 384 -9.60 -5.47 4.63
N ALA A 385 -8.82 -5.42 3.56
CA ALA A 385 -7.36 -5.59 3.45
C ALA A 385 -6.84 -7.03 3.45
N THR A 386 -7.43 -8.00 4.18
CA THR A 386 -6.73 -9.29 4.38
C THR A 386 -7.59 -10.51 4.12
N VAL A 387 -7.13 -11.40 3.25
CA VAL A 387 -7.67 -12.75 2.96
C VAL A 387 -6.76 -13.82 3.51
N SER A 388 -5.44 -13.65 3.35
CA SER A 388 -4.42 -14.58 3.82
C SER A 388 -3.15 -13.83 4.22
N CYS A 389 -2.35 -14.41 5.09
CA CYS A 389 -1.02 -13.93 5.37
C CYS A 389 -0.13 -15.07 5.94
N PHE A 390 1.18 -14.84 5.93
CA PHE A 390 2.14 -15.75 6.53
C PHE A 390 1.85 -15.97 8.02
N LEU A 391 2.09 -17.18 8.45
CA LEU A 391 2.27 -17.53 9.86
C LEU A 391 3.70 -17.17 10.27
N ASN A 392 3.95 -17.12 11.58
CA ASN A 392 5.29 -16.90 12.11
C ASN A 392 6.24 -18.07 11.77
N GLU A 393 5.71 -19.27 11.72
CA GLU A 393 6.39 -20.52 11.34
C GLU A 393 5.55 -21.26 10.30
N GLY A 394 6.19 -22.14 9.53
CA GLY A 394 5.50 -22.96 8.53
C GLY A 394 4.95 -22.17 7.33
N TYR A 395 5.42 -20.93 7.11
CA TYR A 395 5.07 -20.19 5.90
C TYR A 395 5.76 -20.76 4.66
N GLU A 396 5.12 -20.64 3.50
CA GLU A 396 5.68 -21.10 2.23
C GLU A 396 6.02 -19.93 1.32
N ILE A 397 7.32 -19.83 0.94
CA ILE A 397 7.79 -18.83 -0.03
C ILE A 397 7.14 -19.12 -1.38
N GLY A 398 6.73 -18.07 -2.09
CA GLY A 398 5.93 -18.16 -3.32
C GLY A 398 4.42 -18.20 -3.06
N SER A 399 3.97 -18.47 -1.82
CA SER A 399 2.57 -18.31 -1.43
C SER A 399 2.29 -16.91 -0.90
N VAL A 400 1.01 -16.60 -0.73
CA VAL A 400 0.54 -15.40 0.00
C VAL A 400 0.01 -15.76 1.39
N GLY A 401 0.49 -16.88 1.94
CA GLY A 401 0.19 -17.37 3.27
C GLY A 401 -1.06 -18.24 3.36
N THR A 402 -1.41 -18.60 4.58
CA THR A 402 -2.62 -19.37 4.87
C THR A 402 -3.82 -18.44 5.02
N VAL A 403 -5.00 -18.94 4.67
CA VAL A 403 -6.25 -18.20 4.77
C VAL A 403 -6.49 -17.74 6.21
N MET A 404 -6.98 -16.51 6.37
CA MET A 404 -7.32 -15.93 7.67
C MET A 404 -8.45 -16.70 8.37
N PRO A 405 -8.49 -16.72 9.70
CA PRO A 405 -9.60 -17.31 10.43
C PRO A 405 -10.96 -16.76 9.96
N ASP A 406 -11.94 -17.63 9.82
CA ASP A 406 -13.33 -17.31 9.41
C ASP A 406 -13.48 -16.56 8.08
N VAL A 407 -12.44 -16.59 7.23
CA VAL A 407 -12.51 -16.23 5.82
C VAL A 407 -12.58 -17.53 5.01
N GLU A 408 -13.61 -17.64 4.18
CA GLU A 408 -13.76 -18.79 3.28
C GLU A 408 -13.16 -18.45 1.92
N VAL A 409 -12.33 -19.35 1.40
CA VAL A 409 -11.73 -19.27 0.07
C VAL A 409 -12.11 -20.51 -0.72
N LYS A 410 -12.61 -20.30 -1.93
CA LYS A 410 -12.93 -21.34 -2.90
C LYS A 410 -12.27 -21.02 -4.25
N ILE A 411 -11.75 -22.03 -4.91
CA ILE A 411 -11.27 -21.90 -6.28
C ILE A 411 -12.42 -22.24 -7.24
N GLY A 412 -12.81 -21.27 -8.03
CA GLY A 412 -13.89 -21.33 -9.00
C GLY A 412 -13.41 -21.71 -10.41
N GLU A 413 -14.23 -21.37 -11.40
CA GLU A 413 -13.89 -21.55 -12.82
C GLU A 413 -12.69 -20.67 -13.19
N ASN A 414 -11.89 -21.07 -14.16
CA ASN A 414 -10.64 -20.40 -14.59
C ASN A 414 -9.65 -20.16 -13.43
N ASN A 415 -9.68 -21.02 -12.41
CA ASN A 415 -8.89 -20.87 -11.18
C ASN A 415 -9.17 -19.57 -10.41
N GLU A 416 -10.31 -18.94 -10.60
CA GLU A 416 -10.65 -17.70 -9.89
C GLU A 416 -10.77 -17.94 -8.39
N ILE A 417 -10.18 -17.05 -7.61
CA ILE A 417 -10.31 -17.03 -6.15
C ILE A 417 -11.64 -16.38 -5.78
N LEU A 418 -12.48 -17.14 -5.11
CA LEU A 418 -13.78 -16.68 -4.60
C LEU A 418 -13.70 -16.55 -3.09
N LEU A 419 -14.28 -15.49 -2.54
CA LEU A 419 -14.21 -15.14 -1.12
C LEU A 419 -15.59 -15.07 -0.49
N ARG A 420 -15.69 -15.49 0.78
CA ARG A 420 -16.87 -15.28 1.61
C ARG A 420 -16.45 -15.08 3.07
N GLY A 421 -17.14 -14.23 3.79
CA GLY A 421 -16.88 -13.94 5.21
C GLY A 421 -17.29 -12.55 5.61
N LYS A 422 -17.23 -12.27 6.92
CA LYS A 422 -17.64 -10.97 7.47
C LYS A 422 -16.69 -9.82 7.13
N THR A 423 -15.48 -10.09 6.67
CA THR A 423 -14.54 -9.06 6.19
C THR A 423 -14.85 -8.62 4.75
N ILE A 424 -15.73 -9.34 4.04
CA ILE A 424 -16.05 -9.04 2.64
C ILE A 424 -17.09 -7.90 2.59
N THR A 425 -16.88 -6.98 1.66
CA THR A 425 -17.80 -5.87 1.38
C THR A 425 -19.22 -6.36 1.06
N THR A 426 -20.20 -5.51 1.35
CA THR A 426 -21.60 -5.73 0.91
C THR A 426 -21.84 -5.30 -0.54
N GLY A 427 -20.85 -4.65 -1.19
CA GLY A 427 -20.92 -4.24 -2.58
C GLY A 427 -20.34 -2.86 -2.87
N TYR A 428 -20.71 -2.33 -4.02
CA TYR A 428 -20.25 -1.04 -4.53
C TYR A 428 -21.34 0.02 -4.40
N TYR A 429 -20.97 1.18 -3.85
CA TYR A 429 -21.86 2.29 -3.58
C TYR A 429 -22.57 2.76 -4.86
N LYS A 430 -23.90 2.80 -4.84
CA LYS A 430 -24.76 3.17 -5.97
C LYS A 430 -24.49 2.40 -7.29
N LYS A 431 -23.86 1.23 -7.23
CA LYS A 431 -23.55 0.41 -8.41
C LYS A 431 -24.13 -1.02 -8.25
N PRO A 432 -25.48 -1.18 -8.24
CA PRO A 432 -26.11 -2.47 -7.98
C PRO A 432 -25.76 -3.54 -9.03
N GLU A 433 -25.62 -3.16 -10.29
CA GLU A 433 -25.22 -4.08 -11.37
C GLU A 433 -23.78 -4.59 -11.17
N ALA A 434 -22.85 -3.69 -10.81
CA ALA A 434 -21.47 -4.06 -10.51
C ALA A 434 -21.39 -4.93 -9.26
N THR A 435 -22.24 -4.68 -8.26
CA THR A 435 -22.37 -5.51 -7.07
C THR A 435 -22.87 -6.91 -7.41
N ALA A 436 -23.95 -7.02 -8.20
CA ALA A 436 -24.50 -8.32 -8.62
C ALA A 436 -23.56 -9.11 -9.53
N ALA A 437 -22.67 -8.44 -10.26
CA ALA A 437 -21.63 -9.08 -11.05
C ALA A 437 -20.43 -9.56 -10.21
N ALA A 438 -20.19 -8.92 -9.04
CA ALA A 438 -19.07 -9.25 -8.16
C ALA A 438 -19.44 -10.21 -7.04
N ILE A 439 -20.70 -10.23 -6.59
CA ILE A 439 -21.17 -11.12 -5.52
C ILE A 439 -22.28 -12.01 -6.09
N ASP A 440 -22.03 -13.31 -6.13
CA ASP A 440 -22.98 -14.27 -6.65
C ASP A 440 -24.17 -14.51 -5.68
N ARG A 441 -25.18 -15.26 -6.14
CA ARG A 441 -26.40 -15.56 -5.36
C ARG A 441 -26.13 -16.38 -4.09
N ASN A 442 -24.96 -17.02 -3.98
CA ASN A 442 -24.54 -17.81 -2.83
C ASN A 442 -23.64 -16.98 -1.87
N GLY A 443 -23.46 -15.68 -2.14
CA GLY A 443 -22.65 -14.76 -1.35
C GLY A 443 -21.15 -14.89 -1.58
N TRP A 444 -20.70 -15.51 -2.67
CA TRP A 444 -19.30 -15.55 -3.03
C TRP A 444 -18.91 -14.31 -3.80
N PHE A 445 -17.88 -13.64 -3.32
CA PHE A 445 -17.26 -12.50 -4.00
C PHE A 445 -16.24 -13.00 -5.03
N HIS A 446 -16.37 -12.57 -6.27
CA HIS A 446 -15.50 -12.85 -7.39
C HIS A 446 -14.36 -11.84 -7.42
N THR A 447 -13.14 -12.28 -7.09
CA THR A 447 -11.98 -11.37 -6.96
C THR A 447 -11.43 -10.91 -8.30
N GLY A 448 -11.59 -11.70 -9.34
CA GLY A 448 -10.90 -11.53 -10.62
C GLY A 448 -9.41 -11.89 -10.56
N ASP A 449 -8.92 -12.39 -9.42
CA ASP A 449 -7.57 -12.92 -9.25
C ASP A 449 -7.61 -14.44 -9.38
N ALA A 450 -6.68 -15.04 -10.12
CA ALA A 450 -6.53 -16.48 -10.23
C ALA A 450 -5.49 -17.03 -9.25
N GLY A 451 -5.70 -18.26 -8.81
CA GLY A 451 -4.79 -18.93 -7.89
C GLY A 451 -5.21 -20.35 -7.55
N TYR A 452 -4.52 -20.94 -6.60
CA TYR A 452 -4.83 -22.26 -6.10
C TYR A 452 -4.48 -22.41 -4.62
N LEU A 453 -5.09 -23.38 -3.97
CA LEU A 453 -4.78 -23.80 -2.61
C LEU A 453 -3.93 -25.07 -2.63
N LYS A 454 -2.83 -25.06 -1.87
CA LYS A 454 -1.99 -26.23 -1.64
C LYS A 454 -1.56 -26.24 -0.17
N ASP A 455 -1.79 -27.33 0.53
CA ASP A 455 -1.44 -27.51 1.95
C ASP A 455 -1.86 -26.32 2.83
N SER A 456 -3.09 -25.84 2.64
CA SER A 456 -3.68 -24.65 3.31
C SER A 456 -3.06 -23.31 2.93
N HIS A 457 -2.05 -23.27 2.09
CA HIS A 457 -1.45 -22.03 1.58
C HIS A 457 -2.14 -21.60 0.29
N LEU A 458 -2.40 -20.31 0.16
CA LEU A 458 -2.95 -19.69 -1.02
C LEU A 458 -1.81 -19.20 -1.93
N TYR A 459 -1.88 -19.54 -3.20
CA TYR A 459 -0.94 -19.09 -4.23
C TYR A 459 -1.70 -18.27 -5.27
N LEU A 460 -1.18 -17.07 -5.53
CA LEU A 460 -1.67 -16.24 -6.63
C LEU A 460 -0.90 -16.59 -7.90
N THR A 461 -1.60 -16.67 -9.01
CA THR A 461 -0.97 -16.87 -10.31
C THR A 461 -1.02 -15.60 -11.14
N GLU A 462 -2.21 -14.99 -11.27
CA GLU A 462 -2.39 -13.85 -12.18
C GLU A 462 -3.73 -13.14 -11.93
N ARG A 463 -3.92 -11.97 -12.51
CA ARG A 463 -5.22 -11.35 -12.67
C ARG A 463 -5.88 -11.83 -13.96
N ILE A 464 -7.09 -12.38 -13.87
CA ILE A 464 -7.81 -12.96 -15.01
C ILE A 464 -8.01 -11.91 -16.12
N LYS A 465 -8.29 -10.66 -15.77
CA LYS A 465 -8.50 -9.55 -16.72
C LYS A 465 -7.20 -8.94 -17.25
N ASP A 466 -6.07 -9.21 -16.62
CA ASP A 466 -4.75 -8.66 -17.01
C ASP A 466 -3.96 -9.65 -17.88
N LEU A 467 -4.49 -10.85 -18.13
CA LEU A 467 -3.90 -11.80 -19.07
C LEU A 467 -3.93 -11.25 -20.49
N PHE A 468 -2.79 -11.26 -21.14
CA PHE A 468 -2.70 -10.96 -22.56
C PHE A 468 -2.94 -12.23 -23.38
N LYS A 469 -3.72 -12.11 -24.43
CA LYS A 469 -3.87 -13.16 -25.43
C LYS A 469 -3.11 -12.76 -26.68
N THR A 470 -1.99 -13.43 -26.93
CA THR A 470 -1.20 -13.21 -28.16
C THR A 470 -2.01 -13.55 -29.41
N SER A 471 -1.62 -13.02 -30.57
CA SER A 471 -2.23 -13.35 -31.87
C SER A 471 -2.22 -14.85 -32.20
N ASN A 472 -1.33 -15.61 -31.54
CA ASN A 472 -1.21 -17.07 -31.68
C ASN A 472 -2.08 -17.82 -30.62
N GLY A 473 -2.94 -17.11 -29.89
CA GLY A 473 -3.87 -17.68 -28.91
C GLY A 473 -3.23 -18.15 -27.59
N LYS A 474 -1.96 -17.81 -27.33
CA LYS A 474 -1.28 -18.10 -26.06
C LYS A 474 -1.59 -17.02 -25.03
N TYR A 475 -1.83 -17.44 -23.79
CA TYR A 475 -2.00 -16.52 -22.67
C TYR A 475 -0.65 -16.20 -22.03
N ILE A 476 -0.43 -14.92 -21.74
CA ILE A 476 0.79 -14.39 -21.12
C ILE A 476 0.36 -13.66 -19.84
N SER A 477 1.04 -13.94 -18.72
CA SER A 477 0.93 -13.16 -17.49
C SER A 477 1.96 -12.02 -17.51
N PRO A 478 1.58 -10.79 -17.86
CA PRO A 478 2.54 -9.69 -17.92
C PRO A 478 3.12 -9.38 -16.54
N GLN A 479 2.33 -9.49 -15.49
CA GLN A 479 2.77 -9.19 -14.13
C GLN A 479 3.86 -10.15 -13.64
N ALA A 480 3.79 -11.43 -13.97
CA ALA A 480 4.82 -12.40 -13.60
C ALA A 480 6.18 -12.05 -14.21
N LEU A 481 6.20 -11.68 -15.50
CA LEU A 481 7.41 -11.22 -16.19
C LEU A 481 7.94 -9.91 -15.61
N GLU A 482 7.08 -8.92 -15.42
CA GLU A 482 7.44 -7.62 -14.88
C GLU A 482 8.04 -7.74 -13.48
N THR A 483 7.41 -8.52 -12.61
CA THR A 483 7.91 -8.79 -11.24
C THR A 483 9.29 -9.42 -11.28
N LYS A 484 9.52 -10.39 -12.17
CA LYS A 484 10.81 -11.07 -12.30
C LYS A 484 11.91 -10.17 -12.87
N LEU A 485 11.57 -9.38 -13.87
CA LEU A 485 12.55 -8.50 -14.53
C LEU A 485 12.87 -7.25 -13.69
N ALA A 486 11.92 -6.76 -12.91
CA ALA A 486 12.11 -5.60 -12.03
C ALA A 486 13.09 -5.83 -10.87
N ILE A 487 13.50 -7.08 -10.60
CA ILE A 487 14.56 -7.39 -9.63
C ILE A 487 15.92 -6.87 -10.09
N ASP A 488 16.09 -6.65 -11.40
CA ASP A 488 17.35 -6.20 -11.95
C ASP A 488 17.68 -4.77 -11.54
N ARG A 489 18.91 -4.55 -11.05
CA ARG A 489 19.37 -3.23 -10.60
C ARG A 489 19.34 -2.13 -11.67
N TYR A 490 19.34 -2.49 -12.95
CA TYR A 490 19.28 -1.53 -14.06
C TYR A 490 17.84 -1.19 -14.48
N ILE A 491 16.83 -1.93 -13.99
CA ILE A 491 15.42 -1.76 -14.38
C ILE A 491 14.68 -1.05 -13.24
N ASP A 492 14.19 0.17 -13.49
CA ASP A 492 13.36 0.91 -12.53
C ASP A 492 11.87 0.59 -12.70
N GLN A 493 11.38 0.67 -13.95
CA GLN A 493 9.99 0.35 -14.28
C GLN A 493 9.97 -0.47 -15.58
N ILE A 494 8.98 -1.34 -15.71
CA ILE A 494 8.81 -2.17 -16.90
C ILE A 494 7.34 -2.35 -17.22
N ALA A 495 6.98 -2.26 -18.49
CA ALA A 495 5.66 -2.57 -19.02
C ALA A 495 5.79 -3.63 -20.11
N VAL A 496 5.26 -4.81 -19.84
CA VAL A 496 5.20 -5.92 -20.81
C VAL A 496 4.06 -5.67 -21.80
N ILE A 497 4.33 -5.89 -23.07
CA ILE A 497 3.41 -5.73 -24.19
C ILE A 497 3.31 -7.06 -24.93
N ALA A 498 2.11 -7.62 -25.03
CA ALA A 498 1.89 -8.89 -25.72
C ALA A 498 0.46 -9.05 -26.28
N ASP A 499 -0.50 -8.23 -25.81
CA ASP A 499 -1.90 -8.37 -26.18
C ASP A 499 -2.11 -8.20 -27.68
N GLU A 500 -2.74 -9.19 -28.32
CA GLU A 500 -2.95 -9.27 -29.77
C GLU A 500 -1.66 -9.21 -30.62
N ARG A 501 -0.47 -9.35 -30.01
CA ARG A 501 0.84 -9.27 -30.69
C ARG A 501 1.43 -10.66 -30.98
N LYS A 502 2.35 -10.72 -31.97
CA LYS A 502 2.99 -11.98 -32.40
C LYS A 502 3.92 -12.58 -31.33
N PHE A 503 4.52 -11.75 -30.50
CA PHE A 503 5.46 -12.13 -29.43
C PHE A 503 5.44 -11.09 -28.29
N VAL A 504 6.09 -11.42 -27.18
CA VAL A 504 6.22 -10.52 -26.04
C VAL A 504 7.33 -9.50 -26.27
N SER A 505 7.01 -8.21 -26.04
CA SER A 505 7.98 -7.12 -25.98
C SER A 505 7.85 -6.34 -24.68
N ALA A 506 8.75 -5.41 -24.40
CA ALA A 506 8.72 -4.60 -23.18
C ALA A 506 9.17 -3.15 -23.43
N LEU A 507 8.51 -2.21 -22.73
CA LEU A 507 9.01 -0.86 -22.50
C LEU A 507 9.70 -0.85 -21.15
N ILE A 508 10.94 -0.38 -21.08
CA ILE A 508 11.76 -0.44 -19.88
C ILE A 508 12.27 0.95 -19.55
N VAL A 509 12.01 1.38 -18.33
CA VAL A 509 12.63 2.58 -17.75
C VAL A 509 13.88 2.15 -16.99
N PRO A 510 15.06 2.59 -17.44
CA PRO A 510 16.31 2.26 -16.74
C PRO A 510 16.48 3.01 -15.43
N VAL A 511 17.26 2.45 -14.51
CA VAL A 511 17.87 3.23 -13.42
C VAL A 511 19.02 4.04 -14.02
N TYR A 512 18.74 5.27 -14.43
CA TYR A 512 19.67 6.11 -15.24
C TYR A 512 21.05 6.29 -14.58
N GLY A 513 21.12 6.33 -13.25
CA GLY A 513 22.38 6.42 -12.51
C GLY A 513 23.31 5.25 -12.85
N PHE A 514 22.83 4.03 -12.73
CA PHE A 514 23.62 2.83 -13.03
C PHE A 514 24.01 2.71 -14.50
N VAL A 515 23.16 3.17 -15.41
CA VAL A 515 23.49 3.20 -16.85
C VAL A 515 24.61 4.20 -17.13
N LYS A 516 24.60 5.39 -16.49
CA LYS A 516 25.68 6.37 -16.59
C LYS A 516 26.99 5.84 -16.02
N ASP A 517 26.96 5.17 -14.87
CA ASP A 517 28.13 4.57 -14.24
C ASP A 517 28.74 3.47 -15.14
N TYR A 518 27.91 2.63 -15.72
CA TYR A 518 28.35 1.63 -16.70
C TYR A 518 28.95 2.26 -17.94
N ALA A 519 28.35 3.34 -18.47
CA ALA A 519 28.88 4.06 -19.62
C ALA A 519 30.28 4.63 -19.33
N LYS A 520 30.45 5.21 -18.14
CA LYS A 520 31.74 5.72 -17.66
C LYS A 520 32.78 4.60 -17.55
N GLU A 521 32.41 3.47 -16.96
CA GLU A 521 33.29 2.29 -16.83
C GLU A 521 33.74 1.75 -18.21
N LYS A 522 32.83 1.73 -19.17
CA LYS A 522 33.10 1.19 -20.53
C LYS A 522 33.59 2.23 -21.53
N GLY A 523 33.84 3.45 -21.11
CA GLY A 523 34.34 4.53 -21.97
C GLY A 523 33.37 4.90 -23.10
N ILE A 524 32.05 4.86 -22.84
CA ILE A 524 31.01 5.22 -23.80
C ILE A 524 30.83 6.73 -23.77
N ALA A 525 31.11 7.41 -24.89
CA ALA A 525 30.79 8.82 -25.07
C ALA A 525 29.34 8.96 -25.58
N TYR A 526 28.61 9.94 -25.07
CA TYR A 526 27.24 10.26 -25.49
C TYR A 526 26.94 11.73 -25.22
N SER A 527 26.04 12.32 -26.02
CA SER A 527 25.65 13.73 -25.92
C SER A 527 24.36 13.92 -25.12
N ASN A 528 23.48 12.93 -25.13
CA ASN A 528 22.19 12.95 -24.42
C ASN A 528 21.76 11.54 -24.01
N MET A 529 20.67 11.44 -23.24
CA MET A 529 20.20 10.15 -22.72
C MET A 529 19.70 9.21 -23.81
N ASP A 530 19.05 9.73 -24.83
CA ASP A 530 18.52 8.92 -25.94
C ASP A 530 19.66 8.22 -26.70
N GLU A 531 20.71 8.96 -27.05
CA GLU A 531 21.93 8.40 -27.65
C GLU A 531 22.57 7.31 -26.77
N LEU A 532 22.65 7.55 -25.46
CA LEU A 532 23.19 6.58 -24.52
C LEU A 532 22.37 5.30 -24.50
N LEU A 533 21.05 5.40 -24.40
CA LEU A 533 20.17 4.25 -24.32
C LEU A 533 20.10 3.45 -25.62
N GLN A 534 20.31 4.08 -26.75
CA GLN A 534 20.39 3.40 -28.06
C GLN A 534 21.79 2.81 -28.32
N HIS A 535 22.80 3.11 -27.51
CA HIS A 535 24.15 2.62 -27.72
C HIS A 535 24.23 1.09 -27.68
N PRO A 536 24.87 0.40 -28.65
CA PRO A 536 24.88 -1.07 -28.75
C PRO A 536 25.34 -1.80 -27.49
N LYS A 537 26.32 -1.25 -26.74
CA LYS A 537 26.80 -1.85 -25.49
C LYS A 537 25.75 -1.78 -24.38
N ILE A 538 24.93 -0.72 -24.35
CA ILE A 538 23.82 -0.58 -23.40
C ILE A 538 22.69 -1.55 -23.77
N GLN A 539 22.32 -1.61 -25.04
CA GLN A 539 21.33 -2.56 -25.53
C GLN A 539 21.73 -4.02 -25.22
N ALA A 540 23.01 -4.36 -25.47
CA ALA A 540 23.55 -5.68 -25.16
C ALA A 540 23.56 -5.98 -23.64
N LEU A 541 23.84 -4.99 -22.80
CA LEU A 541 23.75 -5.13 -21.35
C LEU A 541 22.33 -5.54 -20.92
N PHE A 542 21.32 -4.77 -21.33
CA PHE A 542 19.92 -5.07 -21.00
C PHE A 542 19.48 -6.41 -21.57
N ARG A 543 19.84 -6.73 -22.83
CA ARG A 543 19.52 -8.02 -23.46
C ARG A 543 20.03 -9.20 -22.63
N ALA A 544 21.32 -9.18 -22.27
CA ALA A 544 21.92 -10.26 -21.48
C ALA A 544 21.26 -10.44 -20.10
N ARG A 545 20.87 -9.33 -19.46
CA ARG A 545 20.21 -9.38 -18.15
C ARG A 545 18.79 -9.93 -18.25
N ILE A 546 18.02 -9.45 -19.22
CA ILE A 546 16.67 -9.95 -19.50
C ILE A 546 16.73 -11.45 -19.81
N ASP A 547 17.64 -11.88 -20.68
CA ASP A 547 17.77 -13.30 -21.05
C ASP A 547 18.12 -14.20 -19.85
N THR A 548 18.93 -13.70 -18.93
CA THR A 548 19.25 -14.43 -17.70
C THR A 548 18.04 -14.58 -16.79
N LEU A 549 17.28 -13.51 -16.57
CA LEU A 549 16.17 -13.49 -15.61
C LEU A 549 14.92 -14.23 -16.13
N GLN A 550 14.72 -14.27 -17.45
CA GLN A 550 13.52 -14.89 -18.03
C GLN A 550 13.68 -16.38 -18.37
N GLN A 551 14.80 -17.03 -18.05
CA GLN A 551 15.07 -18.44 -18.39
C GLN A 551 14.02 -19.43 -17.87
N GLN A 552 13.39 -19.12 -16.76
CA GLN A 552 12.35 -19.94 -16.15
C GLN A 552 10.99 -19.88 -16.87
N PHE A 553 10.77 -18.89 -17.73
CA PHE A 553 9.53 -18.73 -18.50
C PHE A 553 9.57 -19.52 -19.79
N ALA A 554 8.40 -19.98 -20.25
CA ALA A 554 8.30 -20.65 -21.54
C ALA A 554 8.75 -19.73 -22.69
N HIS A 555 9.30 -20.30 -23.74
CA HIS A 555 9.90 -19.52 -24.84
C HIS A 555 8.94 -18.50 -25.49
N TYR A 556 7.63 -18.78 -25.49
CA TYR A 556 6.61 -17.87 -26.02
C TYR A 556 6.25 -16.73 -25.05
N GLU A 557 6.56 -16.86 -23.76
CA GLU A 557 6.36 -15.83 -22.73
C GLU A 557 7.53 -14.85 -22.64
N GLN A 558 8.70 -15.23 -23.15
CA GLN A 558 9.92 -14.45 -23.02
C GLN A 558 9.90 -13.19 -23.88
N VAL A 559 10.39 -12.08 -23.30
CA VAL A 559 10.56 -10.79 -23.98
C VAL A 559 11.55 -10.93 -25.13
N LYS A 560 11.09 -10.75 -26.36
CA LYS A 560 11.91 -10.85 -27.58
C LYS A 560 12.51 -9.51 -27.98
N ARG A 561 11.77 -8.42 -27.85
CA ARG A 561 12.24 -7.07 -28.16
C ARG A 561 11.89 -6.13 -27.00
N PHE A 562 12.67 -5.09 -26.80
CA PHE A 562 12.42 -4.06 -25.80
C PHE A 562 12.87 -2.70 -26.29
N THR A 563 12.29 -1.66 -25.70
CA THR A 563 12.70 -0.27 -25.89
C THR A 563 13.01 0.34 -24.54
N LEU A 564 14.18 0.99 -24.42
CA LEU A 564 14.57 1.75 -23.23
C LEU A 564 14.00 3.15 -23.33
N LEU A 565 13.31 3.60 -22.28
CA LEU A 565 12.66 4.91 -22.22
C LEU A 565 13.57 5.94 -21.55
N THR A 566 13.54 7.17 -22.05
CA THR A 566 14.27 8.32 -21.50
C THR A 566 13.58 9.00 -20.33
N GLU A 567 12.29 8.69 -20.12
CA GLU A 567 11.47 9.23 -19.04
C GLU A 567 10.72 8.12 -18.31
N PRO A 568 10.53 8.22 -16.98
CA PRO A 568 9.75 7.24 -16.21
C PRO A 568 8.25 7.34 -16.53
N PHE A 569 7.50 6.25 -16.34
CA PHE A 569 6.04 6.32 -16.33
C PHE A 569 5.57 7.22 -15.19
N SER A 570 4.52 8.01 -15.43
CA SER A 570 4.05 8.98 -14.45
C SER A 570 2.52 8.99 -14.26
N MET A 571 2.08 9.48 -13.09
CA MET A 571 0.67 9.70 -12.79
C MET A 571 0.10 10.88 -13.59
N GLU A 572 0.91 11.91 -13.84
CA GLU A 572 0.53 13.11 -14.58
C GLU A 572 0.14 12.79 -16.03
N ARG A 573 0.87 11.86 -16.67
CA ARG A 573 0.51 11.34 -17.99
C ARG A 573 -0.55 10.25 -17.95
N GLY A 574 -1.08 9.95 -16.76
CA GLY A 574 -2.10 8.93 -16.55
C GLY A 574 -1.62 7.49 -16.72
N GLU A 575 -0.33 7.24 -16.81
CA GLU A 575 0.30 5.93 -17.06
C GLU A 575 0.33 5.05 -15.81
N LEU A 576 0.32 5.69 -14.63
CA LEU A 576 0.25 5.04 -13.34
C LEU A 576 -1.06 5.38 -12.61
N THR A 577 -1.52 4.45 -11.80
CA THR A 577 -2.57 4.71 -10.82
C THR A 577 -1.99 5.49 -9.62
N ASN A 578 -2.85 6.02 -8.73
CA ASN A 578 -2.43 6.64 -7.47
C ASN A 578 -1.66 5.67 -6.54
N THR A 579 -1.74 4.37 -6.79
CA THR A 579 -0.95 3.31 -6.10
C THR A 579 0.26 2.86 -6.91
N LEU A 580 0.69 3.65 -7.91
CA LEU A 580 1.83 3.39 -8.80
C LEU A 580 1.73 2.09 -9.62
N LYS A 581 0.52 1.57 -9.83
CA LYS A 581 0.28 0.44 -10.75
C LYS A 581 0.14 0.94 -12.18
N LEU A 582 0.70 0.22 -13.14
CA LEU A 582 0.60 0.54 -14.57
C LEU A 582 -0.84 0.50 -15.07
N LYS A 583 -1.25 1.56 -15.76
CA LYS A 583 -2.47 1.60 -16.57
C LYS A 583 -2.12 1.19 -18.00
N ARG A 584 -2.12 -0.10 -18.25
CA ARG A 584 -1.62 -0.72 -19.49
C ARG A 584 -2.24 -0.14 -20.76
N SER A 585 -3.54 0.13 -20.75
CA SER A 585 -4.23 0.73 -21.90
C SER A 585 -3.72 2.15 -22.23
N VAL A 586 -3.40 2.94 -21.20
CA VAL A 586 -2.84 4.28 -21.36
C VAL A 586 -1.39 4.20 -21.87
N VAL A 587 -0.58 3.32 -21.28
CA VAL A 587 0.81 3.07 -21.73
C VAL A 587 0.81 2.62 -23.18
N ALA A 588 -0.03 1.65 -23.55
CA ALA A 588 -0.14 1.17 -24.93
C ALA A 588 -0.53 2.28 -25.92
N LYS A 589 -1.39 3.22 -25.49
CA LYS A 589 -1.80 4.38 -26.28
C LYS A 589 -0.68 5.42 -26.41
N ASN A 590 -0.05 5.80 -25.29
CA ASN A 590 0.96 6.86 -25.26
C ASN A 590 2.23 6.48 -26.01
N TYR A 591 2.60 5.20 -25.98
CA TYR A 591 3.83 4.68 -26.61
C TYR A 591 3.57 3.86 -27.87
N LYS A 592 2.40 4.04 -28.51
CA LYS A 592 1.98 3.24 -29.66
C LYS A 592 3.04 3.16 -30.77
N GLU A 593 3.66 4.29 -31.13
CA GLU A 593 4.68 4.33 -32.20
C GLU A 593 5.93 3.52 -31.83
N LEU A 594 6.41 3.62 -30.58
CA LEU A 594 7.55 2.84 -30.09
C LEU A 594 7.22 1.34 -30.02
N ILE A 595 5.99 1.02 -29.61
CA ILE A 595 5.49 -0.35 -29.55
C ILE A 595 5.43 -0.93 -30.98
N ASP A 596 4.78 -0.24 -31.92
CA ASP A 596 4.63 -0.72 -33.30
C ASP A 596 5.99 -0.96 -33.97
N LYS A 597 6.96 -0.08 -33.75
CA LYS A 597 8.36 -0.27 -34.18
C LYS A 597 8.99 -1.59 -33.70
N MET A 598 8.66 -2.05 -32.49
CA MET A 598 9.18 -3.33 -31.99
C MET A 598 8.62 -4.54 -32.75
N TYR A 599 7.52 -4.38 -33.50
CA TYR A 599 6.87 -5.44 -34.27
C TYR A 599 7.05 -5.30 -35.78
N GLU A 600 7.69 -4.23 -36.25
CA GLU A 600 8.14 -4.10 -37.62
C GLU A 600 9.28 -5.11 -37.91
N GLU A 601 9.29 -5.72 -39.12
CA GLU A 601 10.26 -6.76 -39.53
C GLU A 601 11.67 -6.22 -39.71
#